data_13c5dc039d323cb9c827e07c13bae8fd
#
_entry.id   13c5dc039d323cb9c827e07c13bae8fd
#
_cell.length_a   1.000
_cell.length_b   1.000
_cell.length_c   1.000
_cell.angle_alpha   90.00
_cell.angle_beta   90.00
_cell.angle_gamma   90.00
#
_symmetry.space_group_name_H-M   'P 1'
#
loop_
_entity.id
_entity.type
_entity.pdbx_description
1 polymer ?
#
loop_
_entity_poly.entity_id
_entity_poly.type
_entity_poly.pdbx_seq_one_letter_code
_entity_poly.pdbx_strand_id
1 'polypeptide(L)'
;MTDASRASSSGHGDTVGDLTTGSRRLVGQVRVVGSGLLGASIGLRLRQHGVDVILDYVSPAARSLAVDYGAGRLPAEGDAPVLVVVAVPPDVTSEIVARELASWPDALVTDVASVKVAPLAELRARGADVSRYIGSHPMAGRERGGAVSARADLFVGRPWVIAGHDDITYRRAAAVEDLALDLGATPIEMTPEEHDAGVALVSHAPQVVASLMATRLRDAPDAALGLAGQGVRDVTRIAGSDPALWTQILGANASRVAAVLSELRADLDRVVDALEAPDAPGSRRTLAESIGSGNGGVARLPGKHGQQTQFSSVIVMVDDTPGQLARLLTEIGEIGVNLEDLRLEHSPGAQLGLAEVSIVPEQEDRLVTELEARGWTVVGAFA
;
A
#
# COMPACT_ATOMS: atom_id res chain seq x y z
N MET A 1 3.73 -1.46 71.50
CA MET A 1 2.47 -2.00 71.04
C MET A 1 1.80 -0.91 70.20
N THR A 2 2.08 -0.84 68.96
CA THR A 2 1.31 -0.02 68.00
C THR A 2 1.66 -0.49 66.60
N ASP A 3 0.68 -1.00 65.97
CA ASP A 3 0.73 -1.54 64.61
C ASP A 3 0.50 -0.42 63.62
N ALA A 4 1.31 -0.27 62.62
CA ALA A 4 1.18 0.74 61.58
C ALA A 4 0.94 0.06 60.26
N SER A 5 -0.33 0.11 59.79
CA SER A 5 -0.79 -0.34 58.51
C SER A 5 -0.19 0.48 57.38
N ARG A 6 0.51 -0.18 56.45
CA ARG A 6 0.94 0.36 55.18
C ARG A 6 -0.16 0.22 54.16
N ALA A 7 -0.66 1.35 53.67
CA ALA A 7 -1.49 1.42 52.49
C ALA A 7 -0.64 1.23 51.22
N SER A 8 -0.95 0.21 50.45
CA SER A 8 -0.37 -0.03 49.13
C SER A 8 -1.14 0.79 48.06
N SER A 9 -0.46 1.74 47.44
CA SER A 9 -0.95 2.41 46.24
C SER A 9 -0.78 1.50 45.03
N SER A 10 -1.87 0.98 44.52
CA SER A 10 -1.90 0.29 43.21
C SER A 10 -1.83 1.33 42.08
N GLY A 11 -0.64 1.48 41.49
CA GLY A 11 -0.48 2.18 40.22
C GLY A 11 -1.09 1.36 39.11
N HIS A 12 -2.16 1.88 38.47
CA HIS A 12 -2.60 1.42 37.18
C HIS A 12 -1.59 1.93 36.14
N GLY A 13 -0.67 1.08 35.75
CA GLY A 13 0.08 1.27 34.51
C GLY A 13 -0.76 0.67 33.38
N ASP A 14 -1.42 1.52 32.61
CA ASP A 14 -1.97 1.11 31.33
C ASP A 14 -0.82 0.72 30.42
N THR A 15 -0.55 -0.58 30.34
CA THR A 15 0.31 -1.16 29.32
C THR A 15 -0.43 -1.03 27.98
N VAL A 16 0.10 -0.18 27.11
CA VAL A 16 -0.22 -0.22 25.67
C VAL A 16 0.00 -1.67 25.24
N GLY A 17 -1.09 -2.37 24.95
CA GLY A 17 -1.05 -3.78 24.58
C GLY A 17 -0.11 -3.98 23.41
N ASP A 18 0.82 -4.89 23.57
CA ASP A 18 1.74 -5.34 22.52
C ASP A 18 0.92 -5.94 21.36
N LEU A 19 0.76 -5.16 20.29
CA LEU A 19 0.07 -5.55 19.05
C LEU A 19 0.78 -6.70 18.31
N THR A 20 1.84 -7.27 18.91
CA THR A 20 2.71 -8.28 18.28
C THR A 20 2.34 -9.73 18.65
N THR A 21 1.40 -9.97 19.57
CA THR A 21 1.02 -11.32 20.02
C THR A 21 -0.34 -11.80 19.52
N GLY A 22 -0.65 -11.60 18.23
CA GLY A 22 -1.67 -12.41 17.56
C GLY A 22 -1.24 -13.87 17.58
N SER A 23 -2.13 -14.80 17.96
CA SER A 23 -1.82 -16.23 17.91
C SER A 23 -1.49 -16.64 16.48
N ARG A 24 -0.31 -17.23 16.27
CA ARG A 24 0.13 -17.81 15.00
C ARG A 24 -0.93 -18.77 14.45
N ARG A 25 -1.32 -18.57 13.17
CA ARG A 25 -2.29 -19.37 12.44
C ARG A 25 -1.61 -20.45 11.59
N LEU A 26 -0.57 -20.05 10.84
CA LEU A 26 0.21 -20.97 10.02
C LEU A 26 0.93 -22.01 10.85
N VAL A 27 0.65 -23.29 10.54
CA VAL A 27 1.28 -24.45 11.16
C VAL A 27 2.10 -25.18 10.10
N GLY A 28 3.38 -25.46 10.41
CA GLY A 28 4.29 -26.11 9.49
C GLY A 28 5.38 -25.18 8.95
N GLN A 29 6.13 -25.69 7.97
CA GLN A 29 7.21 -24.96 7.31
C GLN A 29 6.65 -24.14 6.14
N VAL A 30 7.19 -22.93 5.95
CA VAL A 30 6.88 -22.08 4.79
C VAL A 30 8.14 -21.91 3.95
N ARG A 31 8.05 -22.24 2.67
CA ARG A 31 9.12 -21.98 1.71
C ARG A 31 8.84 -20.66 0.97
N VAL A 32 9.80 -19.75 0.97
CA VAL A 32 9.74 -18.49 0.23
C VAL A 32 10.77 -18.52 -0.89
N VAL A 33 10.30 -18.46 -2.12
CA VAL A 33 11.13 -18.43 -3.32
C VAL A 33 11.21 -17.00 -3.84
N GLY A 34 12.37 -16.40 -3.70
CA GLY A 34 12.61 -14.98 -3.97
C GLY A 34 12.87 -14.19 -2.68
N SER A 35 14.12 -13.68 -2.53
CA SER A 35 14.56 -12.93 -1.35
C SER A 35 14.63 -11.40 -1.61
N GLY A 36 13.76 -10.89 -2.49
CA GLY A 36 13.56 -9.46 -2.69
C GLY A 36 12.81 -8.80 -1.52
N LEU A 37 12.30 -7.58 -1.76
CA LEU A 37 11.56 -6.83 -0.75
C LEU A 37 10.41 -7.65 -0.13
N LEU A 38 9.51 -8.18 -0.97
CA LEU A 38 8.32 -8.89 -0.50
C LEU A 38 8.68 -10.21 0.19
N GLY A 39 9.48 -11.07 -0.48
CA GLY A 39 9.82 -12.37 0.08
C GLY A 39 10.62 -12.28 1.39
N ALA A 40 11.58 -11.37 1.48
CA ALA A 40 12.31 -11.14 2.73
C ALA A 40 11.42 -10.55 3.83
N SER A 41 10.48 -9.64 3.52
CA SER A 41 9.53 -9.11 4.49
C SER A 41 8.57 -10.17 5.02
N ILE A 42 8.05 -11.06 4.14
CA ILE A 42 7.26 -12.22 4.54
C ILE A 42 8.06 -13.09 5.52
N GLY A 43 9.29 -13.43 5.13
CA GLY A 43 10.16 -14.25 5.96
C GLY A 43 10.43 -13.64 7.33
N LEU A 44 10.77 -12.34 7.39
CA LEU A 44 11.02 -11.62 8.64
C LEU A 44 9.82 -11.69 9.59
N ARG A 45 8.61 -11.41 9.09
CA ARG A 45 7.40 -11.43 9.91
C ARG A 45 7.06 -12.83 10.41
N LEU A 46 7.08 -13.82 9.52
CA LEU A 46 6.83 -15.21 9.88
C LEU A 46 7.82 -15.74 10.92
N ARG A 47 9.10 -15.37 10.80
CA ARG A 47 10.14 -15.73 11.80
C ARG A 47 9.86 -15.11 13.16
N GLN A 48 9.35 -13.88 13.24
CA GLN A 48 8.91 -13.27 14.51
C GLN A 48 7.78 -14.07 15.17
N HIS A 49 6.91 -14.70 14.37
CA HIS A 49 5.87 -15.62 14.85
C HIS A 49 6.37 -17.05 15.10
N GLY A 50 7.67 -17.32 14.99
CA GLY A 50 8.28 -18.64 15.24
C GLY A 50 7.97 -19.66 14.15
N VAL A 51 7.59 -19.23 12.92
CA VAL A 51 7.45 -20.11 11.77
C VAL A 51 8.83 -20.50 11.24
N ASP A 52 9.03 -21.76 10.87
CA ASP A 52 10.23 -22.21 10.16
C ASP A 52 10.16 -21.81 8.71
N VAL A 53 10.95 -20.81 8.31
CA VAL A 53 10.97 -20.24 6.96
C VAL A 53 12.20 -20.72 6.19
N ILE A 54 11.96 -21.39 5.06
CA ILE A 54 12.99 -21.85 4.13
C ILE A 54 13.11 -20.83 3.00
N LEU A 55 14.29 -20.24 2.82
CA LEU A 55 14.54 -19.25 1.77
C LEU A 55 15.25 -19.89 0.58
N ASP A 56 14.71 -19.67 -0.61
CA ASP A 56 15.40 -20.00 -1.85
C ASP A 56 15.44 -18.81 -2.80
N TYR A 57 16.55 -18.65 -3.49
CA TYR A 57 16.74 -17.58 -4.45
C TYR A 57 17.87 -17.94 -5.45
N VAL A 58 17.72 -17.50 -6.68
CA VAL A 58 18.66 -17.78 -7.76
C VAL A 58 20.06 -17.20 -7.48
N SER A 59 20.14 -16.04 -6.84
CA SER A 59 21.40 -15.42 -6.42
C SER A 59 21.83 -15.92 -5.03
N PRO A 60 22.91 -16.70 -4.89
CA PRO A 60 23.41 -17.16 -3.59
C PRO A 60 23.73 -16.01 -2.64
N ALA A 61 24.33 -14.92 -3.15
CA ALA A 61 24.68 -13.76 -2.34
C ALA A 61 23.44 -13.06 -1.76
N ALA A 62 22.40 -12.82 -2.60
CA ALA A 62 21.17 -12.20 -2.14
C ALA A 62 20.39 -13.10 -1.16
N ARG A 63 20.42 -14.43 -1.38
CA ARG A 63 19.85 -15.41 -0.46
C ARG A 63 20.55 -15.39 0.90
N SER A 64 21.90 -15.43 0.91
CA SER A 64 22.68 -15.35 2.16
C SER A 64 22.41 -14.04 2.90
N LEU A 65 22.33 -12.93 2.19
CA LEU A 65 22.00 -11.63 2.76
C LEU A 65 20.62 -11.65 3.47
N ALA A 66 19.60 -12.23 2.86
CA ALA A 66 18.28 -12.34 3.44
C ALA A 66 18.30 -13.25 4.72
N VAL A 67 19.11 -14.32 4.71
CA VAL A 67 19.34 -15.16 5.90
C VAL A 67 20.01 -14.37 7.00
N ASP A 68 21.06 -13.60 6.70
CA ASP A 68 21.78 -12.75 7.66
C ASP A 68 20.87 -11.69 8.30
N TYR A 69 19.89 -11.18 7.55
CA TYR A 69 18.83 -10.30 8.06
C TYR A 69 17.77 -11.05 8.89
N GLY A 70 17.81 -12.37 8.99
CA GLY A 70 16.89 -13.16 9.79
C GLY A 70 15.57 -13.52 9.10
N ALA A 71 15.45 -13.34 7.78
CA ALA A 71 14.22 -13.64 7.03
C ALA A 71 13.91 -15.14 6.90
N GLY A 72 14.86 -16.02 7.24
CA GLY A 72 14.68 -17.46 7.20
C GLY A 72 16.00 -18.20 7.25
N ARG A 73 16.00 -19.47 6.85
CA ARG A 73 17.18 -20.32 6.75
C ARG A 73 17.35 -20.89 5.33
N LEU A 74 18.51 -21.43 5.07
CA LEU A 74 18.77 -22.19 3.84
C LEU A 74 17.97 -23.50 3.81
N PRO A 75 17.65 -24.03 2.59
CA PRO A 75 17.07 -25.36 2.43
C PRO A 75 17.97 -26.45 3.05
N ALA A 76 17.34 -27.46 3.62
CA ALA A 76 18.00 -28.61 4.23
C ALA A 76 17.33 -29.92 3.80
N GLU A 77 18.03 -31.03 3.94
CA GLU A 77 17.45 -32.35 3.74
C GLU A 77 16.33 -32.60 4.76
N GLY A 78 15.21 -33.17 4.32
CA GLY A 78 14.04 -33.40 5.15
C GLY A 78 13.06 -32.23 5.25
N ASP A 79 13.30 -31.12 4.55
CA ASP A 79 12.31 -30.05 4.45
C ASP A 79 11.01 -30.54 3.82
N ALA A 80 9.87 -30.15 4.41
CA ALA A 80 8.52 -30.49 3.96
C ALA A 80 7.59 -29.30 4.13
N PRO A 81 7.68 -28.27 3.27
CA PRO A 81 6.84 -27.09 3.40
C PRO A 81 5.38 -27.41 3.14
N VAL A 82 4.50 -26.83 3.96
CA VAL A 82 3.04 -26.89 3.76
C VAL A 82 2.54 -25.79 2.82
N LEU A 83 3.31 -24.70 2.74
CA LEU A 83 3.03 -23.54 1.89
C LEU A 83 4.32 -23.08 1.19
N VAL A 84 4.24 -22.85 -0.12
CA VAL A 84 5.30 -22.22 -0.90
C VAL A 84 4.82 -20.85 -1.37
N VAL A 85 5.57 -19.81 -1.08
CA VAL A 85 5.31 -18.43 -1.51
C VAL A 85 6.33 -18.02 -2.56
N VAL A 86 5.88 -17.78 -3.78
CA VAL A 86 6.73 -17.37 -4.91
C VAL A 86 6.72 -15.85 -5.01
N ALA A 87 7.85 -15.23 -4.69
CA ALA A 87 8.05 -13.78 -4.65
C ALA A 87 9.15 -13.33 -5.63
N VAL A 88 8.97 -13.70 -6.89
CA VAL A 88 9.88 -13.42 -8.00
C VAL A 88 9.26 -12.42 -8.98
N PRO A 89 10.05 -11.85 -9.93
CA PRO A 89 9.52 -10.98 -10.98
C PRO A 89 8.43 -11.64 -11.83
N PRO A 90 7.47 -10.84 -12.37
CA PRO A 90 6.30 -11.38 -13.08
C PRO A 90 6.63 -12.29 -14.26
N ASP A 91 7.70 -12.01 -15.00
CA ASP A 91 8.14 -12.74 -16.21
C ASP A 91 8.57 -14.18 -15.95
N VAL A 92 8.97 -14.52 -14.73
CA VAL A 92 9.39 -15.88 -14.34
C VAL A 92 8.44 -16.54 -13.34
N THR A 93 7.37 -15.84 -12.92
CA THR A 93 6.47 -16.33 -11.85
C THR A 93 5.85 -17.67 -12.21
N SER A 94 5.25 -17.83 -13.38
CA SER A 94 4.58 -19.08 -13.79
C SER A 94 5.55 -20.26 -13.92
N GLU A 95 6.76 -20.04 -14.41
CA GLU A 95 7.78 -21.08 -14.49
C GLU A 95 8.19 -21.57 -13.09
N ILE A 96 8.44 -20.63 -12.18
CA ILE A 96 8.84 -20.97 -10.81
C ILE A 96 7.70 -21.65 -10.06
N VAL A 97 6.45 -21.16 -10.19
CA VAL A 97 5.28 -21.82 -9.59
C VAL A 97 5.12 -23.25 -10.10
N ALA A 98 5.24 -23.48 -11.42
CA ALA A 98 5.16 -24.83 -11.99
C ALA A 98 6.25 -25.76 -11.43
N ARG A 99 7.46 -25.26 -11.27
CA ARG A 99 8.58 -25.99 -10.66
C ARG A 99 8.29 -26.36 -9.20
N GLU A 100 7.81 -25.41 -8.41
CA GLU A 100 7.51 -25.63 -6.99
C GLU A 100 6.32 -26.60 -6.81
N LEU A 101 5.29 -26.52 -7.65
CA LEU A 101 4.17 -27.48 -7.68
C LEU A 101 4.63 -28.92 -7.94
N ALA A 102 5.62 -29.08 -8.84
CA ALA A 102 6.20 -30.40 -9.14
C ALA A 102 7.13 -30.91 -8.02
N SER A 103 7.88 -30.00 -7.39
CA SER A 103 8.86 -30.35 -6.35
C SER A 103 8.23 -30.68 -5.00
N TRP A 104 7.09 -30.08 -4.68
CA TRP A 104 6.40 -30.19 -3.39
C TRP A 104 4.95 -30.62 -3.58
N PRO A 105 4.69 -31.94 -3.80
CA PRO A 105 3.37 -32.46 -4.16
C PRO A 105 2.31 -32.28 -3.04
N ASP A 106 2.74 -32.11 -1.80
CA ASP A 106 1.85 -31.93 -0.65
C ASP A 106 1.65 -30.47 -0.26
N ALA A 107 2.43 -29.54 -0.84
CA ALA A 107 2.34 -28.12 -0.51
C ALA A 107 1.26 -27.39 -1.33
N LEU A 108 0.64 -26.40 -0.71
CA LEU A 108 -0.05 -25.33 -1.42
C LEU A 108 0.98 -24.32 -1.96
N VAL A 109 0.80 -23.85 -3.17
CA VAL A 109 1.67 -22.83 -3.78
C VAL A 109 0.89 -21.56 -4.03
N THR A 110 1.46 -20.43 -3.65
CA THR A 110 0.96 -19.09 -3.96
C THR A 110 2.07 -18.23 -4.55
N ASP A 111 1.69 -17.25 -5.36
CA ASP A 111 2.58 -16.17 -5.76
C ASP A 111 2.12 -14.84 -5.17
N VAL A 112 3.00 -13.83 -5.20
CA VAL A 112 2.70 -12.47 -4.75
C VAL A 112 2.90 -11.43 -5.87
N ALA A 113 2.82 -11.85 -7.13
CA ALA A 113 2.98 -10.98 -8.28
C ALA A 113 1.83 -9.96 -8.41
N SER A 114 2.07 -8.90 -9.16
CA SER A 114 1.10 -7.80 -9.35
C SER A 114 0.02 -8.10 -10.39
N VAL A 115 0.00 -9.28 -11.00
CA VAL A 115 -0.99 -9.74 -11.97
C VAL A 115 -1.38 -11.17 -11.68
N LYS A 116 -2.62 -11.57 -11.98
CA LYS A 116 -3.16 -12.89 -11.61
C LYS A 116 -3.62 -13.72 -12.82
N VAL A 117 -4.16 -13.07 -13.85
CA VAL A 117 -4.69 -13.78 -15.05
C VAL A 117 -3.57 -14.45 -15.82
N ALA A 118 -2.51 -13.72 -16.13
CA ALA A 118 -1.41 -14.24 -16.96
C ALA A 118 -0.70 -15.45 -16.30
N PRO A 119 -0.28 -15.42 -15.01
CA PRO A 119 0.35 -16.57 -14.38
C PRO A 119 -0.55 -17.81 -14.37
N LEU A 120 -1.84 -17.69 -14.05
CA LEU A 120 -2.77 -18.81 -14.05
C LEU A 120 -2.96 -19.40 -15.46
N ALA A 121 -3.13 -18.56 -16.47
CA ALA A 121 -3.28 -18.99 -17.86
C ALA A 121 -2.03 -19.75 -18.35
N GLU A 122 -0.83 -19.26 -18.05
CA GLU A 122 0.42 -19.91 -18.41
C GLU A 122 0.63 -21.24 -17.69
N LEU A 123 0.24 -21.35 -16.40
CA LEU A 123 0.30 -22.60 -15.65
C LEU A 123 -0.62 -23.66 -16.27
N ARG A 124 -1.86 -23.28 -16.62
CA ARG A 124 -2.81 -24.16 -17.33
C ARG A 124 -2.25 -24.58 -18.70
N ALA A 125 -1.67 -23.65 -19.46
CA ALA A 125 -1.06 -23.97 -20.76
C ALA A 125 0.14 -24.92 -20.66
N ARG A 126 0.86 -24.89 -19.55
CA ARG A 126 1.96 -25.82 -19.23
C ARG A 126 1.47 -27.19 -18.72
N GLY A 127 0.17 -27.35 -18.46
CA GLY A 127 -0.39 -28.56 -17.87
C GLY A 127 -0.01 -28.74 -16.40
N ALA A 128 0.32 -27.67 -15.69
CA ALA A 128 0.61 -27.73 -14.25
C ALA A 128 -0.66 -28.06 -13.44
N ASP A 129 -0.50 -28.79 -12.33
CA ASP A 129 -1.59 -29.08 -11.41
C ASP A 129 -1.98 -27.84 -10.59
N VAL A 130 -2.87 -27.03 -11.15
CA VAL A 130 -3.34 -25.81 -10.51
C VAL A 130 -4.33 -26.04 -9.37
N SER A 131 -4.72 -27.29 -9.07
CA SER A 131 -5.59 -27.60 -7.92
C SER A 131 -4.94 -27.31 -6.56
N ARG A 132 -3.62 -27.07 -6.55
CA ARG A 132 -2.81 -26.70 -5.39
C ARG A 132 -2.13 -25.33 -5.54
N TYR A 133 -2.61 -24.53 -6.49
CA TYR A 133 -2.13 -23.16 -6.70
C TYR A 133 -3.27 -22.16 -6.48
N ILE A 134 -2.96 -21.06 -5.81
CA ILE A 134 -3.83 -19.88 -5.75
C ILE A 134 -2.96 -18.64 -5.77
N GLY A 135 -3.19 -17.77 -6.75
CA GLY A 135 -2.48 -16.52 -6.84
C GLY A 135 -2.88 -15.56 -5.71
N SER A 136 -1.94 -14.80 -5.19
CA SER A 136 -2.22 -13.73 -4.25
C SER A 136 -1.45 -12.45 -4.58
N HIS A 137 -1.83 -11.32 -3.96
CA HIS A 137 -1.15 -10.06 -4.19
C HIS A 137 -1.29 -9.14 -2.97
N PRO A 138 -0.21 -8.93 -2.19
CA PRO A 138 -0.18 -7.89 -1.17
C PRO A 138 -0.17 -6.51 -1.84
N MET A 139 -1.16 -5.66 -1.53
CA MET A 139 -1.19 -4.27 -1.99
C MET A 139 -0.18 -3.43 -1.21
N ALA A 140 1.07 -3.87 -1.24
CA ALA A 140 2.19 -3.29 -0.51
C ALA A 140 3.43 -3.28 -1.39
N GLY A 141 4.13 -2.15 -1.41
CA GLY A 141 5.36 -1.95 -2.17
C GLY A 141 6.13 -0.76 -1.64
N ARG A 142 7.36 -0.61 -2.13
CA ARG A 142 8.23 0.54 -1.87
C ARG A 142 9.01 0.84 -3.14
N GLU A 143 9.45 2.06 -3.26
CA GLU A 143 10.26 2.54 -4.41
C GLU A 143 11.62 1.84 -4.47
N ARG A 144 12.13 1.34 -3.33
CA ARG A 144 13.41 0.62 -3.24
C ARG A 144 13.17 -0.87 -3.00
N GLY A 145 13.73 -1.70 -3.87
CA GLY A 145 13.69 -3.16 -3.79
C GLY A 145 14.81 -3.78 -2.97
N GLY A 146 14.87 -5.11 -2.94
CA GLY A 146 15.92 -5.91 -2.30
C GLY A 146 15.67 -6.22 -0.82
N ALA A 147 16.43 -7.21 -0.29
CA ALA A 147 16.31 -7.66 1.09
C ALA A 147 16.69 -6.56 2.12
N VAL A 148 17.57 -5.63 1.75
CA VAL A 148 17.98 -4.50 2.60
C VAL A 148 16.80 -3.56 2.94
N SER A 149 15.81 -3.49 2.06
CA SER A 149 14.60 -2.66 2.25
C SER A 149 13.45 -3.42 2.92
N ALA A 150 13.64 -4.71 3.23
CA ALA A 150 12.62 -5.56 3.84
C ALA A 150 12.27 -5.12 5.27
N ARG A 151 10.99 -5.27 5.61
CA ARG A 151 10.46 -4.92 6.94
C ARG A 151 9.39 -5.92 7.34
N ALA A 152 9.41 -6.34 8.60
CA ALA A 152 8.41 -7.28 9.13
C ALA A 152 6.98 -6.67 9.19
N ASP A 153 6.86 -5.37 9.23
CA ASP A 153 5.59 -4.62 9.29
C ASP A 153 5.09 -4.13 7.91
N LEU A 154 5.73 -4.55 6.81
CA LEU A 154 5.41 -4.08 5.45
C LEU A 154 3.93 -4.25 5.08
N PHE A 155 3.30 -5.31 5.56
CA PHE A 155 1.95 -5.73 5.17
C PHE A 155 0.87 -5.32 6.19
N VAL A 156 1.27 -4.80 7.35
CA VAL A 156 0.32 -4.46 8.44
C VAL A 156 -0.73 -3.45 7.96
N GLY A 157 -2.00 -3.82 8.11
CA GLY A 157 -3.14 -3.00 7.67
C GLY A 157 -3.30 -2.87 6.16
N ARG A 158 -2.53 -3.60 5.35
CA ARG A 158 -2.62 -3.56 3.88
C ARG A 158 -3.58 -4.60 3.35
N PRO A 159 -4.34 -4.31 2.28
CA PRO A 159 -5.08 -5.33 1.56
C PRO A 159 -4.16 -6.43 1.03
N TRP A 160 -4.60 -7.67 1.12
CA TRP A 160 -3.95 -8.83 0.54
C TRP A 160 -4.98 -9.59 -0.29
N VAL A 161 -4.89 -9.48 -1.61
CA VAL A 161 -5.80 -10.17 -2.50
C VAL A 161 -5.46 -11.65 -2.57
N ILE A 162 -6.49 -12.50 -2.51
CA ILE A 162 -6.44 -13.94 -2.74
C ILE A 162 -7.32 -14.21 -3.96
N ALA A 163 -6.69 -14.63 -5.08
CA ALA A 163 -7.35 -14.76 -6.36
C ALA A 163 -7.84 -16.20 -6.59
N GLY A 164 -9.09 -16.46 -6.17
CA GLY A 164 -9.74 -17.76 -6.37
C GLY A 164 -10.05 -18.05 -7.84
N HIS A 165 -10.01 -19.35 -8.24
CA HIS A 165 -10.37 -19.80 -9.58
C HIS A 165 -11.10 -21.17 -9.52
N ASP A 166 -11.62 -21.66 -10.65
CA ASP A 166 -12.51 -22.85 -10.71
C ASP A 166 -11.87 -24.14 -10.19
N ASP A 167 -10.54 -24.30 -10.31
CA ASP A 167 -9.84 -25.52 -9.88
C ASP A 167 -9.55 -25.53 -8.37
N ILE A 168 -9.53 -24.37 -7.71
CA ILE A 168 -9.31 -24.25 -6.27
C ILE A 168 -10.22 -23.16 -5.69
N THR A 169 -10.89 -23.47 -4.58
CA THR A 169 -11.70 -22.49 -3.87
C THR A 169 -10.88 -21.80 -2.77
N TYR A 170 -11.27 -20.58 -2.40
CA TYR A 170 -10.73 -19.85 -1.26
C TYR A 170 -10.62 -20.73 0.01
N ARG A 171 -11.66 -21.51 0.31
CA ARG A 171 -11.66 -22.40 1.47
C ARG A 171 -10.54 -23.46 1.44
N ARG A 172 -10.13 -23.92 0.25
CA ARG A 172 -9.01 -24.86 0.10
C ARG A 172 -7.66 -24.16 0.28
N ALA A 173 -7.63 -22.86 0.06
CA ALA A 173 -6.46 -22.03 0.19
C ALA A 173 -6.31 -21.37 1.56
N ALA A 174 -6.93 -21.91 2.60
CA ALA A 174 -6.93 -21.35 3.96
C ALA A 174 -5.52 -20.99 4.47
N ALA A 175 -4.48 -21.72 4.06
CA ALA A 175 -3.11 -21.39 4.44
C ALA A 175 -2.61 -20.03 3.86
N VAL A 176 -3.18 -19.54 2.75
CA VAL A 176 -2.84 -18.22 2.20
C VAL A 176 -3.60 -17.12 2.95
N GLU A 177 -4.82 -17.39 3.41
CA GLU A 177 -5.52 -16.49 4.33
C GLU A 177 -4.77 -16.39 5.66
N ASP A 178 -4.38 -17.52 6.24
CA ASP A 178 -3.58 -17.58 7.46
C ASP A 178 -2.25 -16.83 7.30
N LEU A 179 -1.59 -16.96 6.14
CA LEU A 179 -0.41 -16.17 5.79
C LEU A 179 -0.70 -14.66 5.87
N ALA A 180 -1.74 -14.19 5.17
CA ALA A 180 -2.09 -12.78 5.14
C ALA A 180 -2.38 -12.23 6.54
N LEU A 181 -3.13 -12.98 7.35
CA LEU A 181 -3.47 -12.61 8.73
C LEU A 181 -2.26 -12.60 9.65
N ASP A 182 -1.37 -13.60 9.57
CA ASP A 182 -0.12 -13.64 10.35
C ASP A 182 0.84 -12.50 9.97
N LEU A 183 0.77 -12.03 8.73
CA LEU A 183 1.50 -10.85 8.27
C LEU A 183 0.84 -9.52 8.69
N GLY A 184 -0.33 -9.56 9.32
CA GLY A 184 -1.11 -8.39 9.75
C GLY A 184 -1.84 -7.70 8.60
N ALA A 185 -1.98 -8.35 7.45
CA ALA A 185 -2.73 -7.85 6.30
C ALA A 185 -4.23 -8.15 6.41
N THR A 186 -5.03 -7.49 5.57
CA THR A 186 -6.46 -7.74 5.46
C THR A 186 -6.74 -8.55 4.18
N PRO A 187 -7.13 -9.83 4.28
CA PRO A 187 -7.41 -10.64 3.11
C PRO A 187 -8.67 -10.16 2.39
N ILE A 188 -8.61 -10.15 1.05
CA ILE A 188 -9.71 -9.81 0.15
C ILE A 188 -9.80 -10.89 -0.92
N GLU A 189 -10.97 -11.53 -1.03
CA GLU A 189 -11.22 -12.53 -2.08
C GLU A 189 -11.67 -11.86 -3.37
N MET A 190 -11.07 -12.25 -4.50
CA MET A 190 -11.41 -11.82 -5.86
C MET A 190 -11.18 -12.95 -6.84
N THR A 191 -11.73 -12.85 -8.04
CA THR A 191 -11.26 -13.64 -9.19
C THR A 191 -9.98 -13.00 -9.77
N PRO A 192 -9.15 -13.76 -10.52
CA PRO A 192 -8.01 -13.20 -11.24
C PRO A 192 -8.40 -12.03 -12.17
N GLU A 193 -9.55 -12.13 -12.81
CA GLU A 193 -10.08 -11.13 -13.74
C GLU A 193 -10.48 -9.84 -13.03
N GLU A 194 -11.19 -9.94 -11.89
CA GLU A 194 -11.57 -8.80 -11.05
C GLU A 194 -10.34 -8.11 -10.48
N HIS A 195 -9.36 -8.89 -10.00
CA HIS A 195 -8.09 -8.37 -9.53
C HIS A 195 -7.38 -7.55 -10.60
N ASP A 196 -7.13 -8.13 -11.79
CA ASP A 196 -6.36 -7.49 -12.85
C ASP A 196 -7.08 -6.26 -13.42
N ALA A 197 -8.43 -6.27 -13.47
CA ALA A 197 -9.22 -5.08 -13.80
C ALA A 197 -9.10 -4.00 -12.72
N GLY A 198 -9.20 -4.38 -11.45
CA GLY A 198 -9.07 -3.46 -10.33
C GLY A 198 -7.70 -2.78 -10.29
N VAL A 199 -6.61 -3.54 -10.34
CA VAL A 199 -5.25 -2.97 -10.29
C VAL A 199 -4.88 -2.18 -11.54
N ALA A 200 -5.49 -2.47 -12.71
CA ALA A 200 -5.33 -1.63 -13.89
C ALA A 200 -5.80 -0.19 -13.62
N LEU A 201 -6.93 -0.04 -12.91
CA LEU A 201 -7.53 1.25 -12.59
C LEU A 201 -6.83 1.94 -11.41
N VAL A 202 -6.56 1.22 -10.29
CA VAL A 202 -6.13 1.87 -9.04
C VAL A 202 -4.60 1.91 -8.86
N SER A 203 -3.84 1.23 -9.71
CA SER A 203 -2.38 1.11 -9.60
C SER A 203 -1.65 1.32 -10.93
N HIS A 204 -1.97 0.53 -11.97
CA HIS A 204 -1.14 0.49 -13.18
C HIS A 204 -1.32 1.75 -14.05
N ALA A 205 -2.55 2.17 -14.33
CA ALA A 205 -2.80 3.40 -15.07
C ALA A 205 -2.33 4.65 -14.29
N PRO A 206 -2.58 4.80 -12.96
CA PRO A 206 -2.00 5.87 -12.17
C PRO A 206 -0.48 5.96 -12.25
N GLN A 207 0.24 4.85 -12.23
CA GLN A 207 1.69 4.83 -12.39
C GLN A 207 2.13 5.44 -13.73
N VAL A 208 1.47 5.09 -14.83
CA VAL A 208 1.75 5.62 -16.16
C VAL A 208 1.49 7.13 -16.19
N VAL A 209 0.34 7.57 -15.67
CA VAL A 209 -0.04 9.00 -15.61
C VAL A 209 0.96 9.81 -14.79
N ALA A 210 1.33 9.33 -13.61
CA ALA A 210 2.34 9.96 -12.76
C ALA A 210 3.69 10.08 -13.48
N SER A 211 4.13 9.04 -14.18
CA SER A 211 5.39 9.02 -14.93
C SER A 211 5.35 10.01 -16.11
N LEU A 212 4.22 10.08 -16.84
CA LEU A 212 4.04 11.04 -17.93
C LEU A 212 4.03 12.48 -17.43
N MET A 213 3.39 12.77 -16.30
CA MET A 213 3.40 14.08 -15.66
C MET A 213 4.81 14.44 -15.18
N ALA A 214 5.50 13.51 -14.50
CA ALA A 214 6.88 13.74 -14.05
C ALA A 214 7.84 14.00 -15.22
N THR A 215 7.63 13.39 -16.39
CA THR A 215 8.42 13.65 -17.59
C THR A 215 8.34 15.12 -18.03
N ARG A 216 7.23 15.82 -17.77
CA ARG A 216 7.10 17.26 -18.10
C ARG A 216 8.01 18.13 -17.23
N LEU A 217 8.40 17.65 -16.04
CA LEU A 217 9.28 18.39 -15.14
C LEU A 217 10.76 18.27 -15.53
N ARG A 218 11.13 17.32 -16.37
CA ARG A 218 12.52 17.00 -16.70
C ARG A 218 13.28 18.16 -17.35
N ASP A 219 12.59 18.85 -18.24
CA ASP A 219 13.16 19.96 -19.01
C ASP A 219 12.52 21.32 -18.60
N ALA A 220 11.86 21.36 -17.42
CA ALA A 220 11.22 22.57 -16.90
C ALA A 220 12.30 23.57 -16.38
N PRO A 221 12.10 24.89 -16.59
CA PRO A 221 13.00 25.90 -16.02
C PRO A 221 13.01 25.84 -14.48
N ASP A 222 14.17 26.13 -13.86
CA ASP A 222 14.32 26.13 -12.39
C ASP A 222 13.30 27.06 -11.70
N ALA A 223 12.97 28.21 -12.33
CA ALA A 223 11.93 29.10 -11.83
C ALA A 223 10.55 28.45 -11.73
N ALA A 224 10.20 27.58 -12.70
CA ALA A 224 8.96 26.82 -12.64
C ALA A 224 9.02 25.73 -11.57
N LEU A 225 10.17 25.03 -11.43
CA LEU A 225 10.38 24.03 -10.37
C LEU A 225 10.32 24.67 -8.98
N GLY A 226 10.76 25.92 -8.85
CA GLY A 226 10.65 26.70 -7.60
C GLY A 226 9.19 26.97 -7.15
N LEU A 227 8.21 26.83 -8.06
CA LEU A 227 6.79 26.95 -7.75
C LEU A 227 6.13 25.60 -7.37
N ALA A 228 6.93 24.51 -7.34
CA ALA A 228 6.41 23.16 -7.09
C ALA A 228 5.88 23.02 -5.66
N GLY A 229 4.55 23.08 -5.51
CA GLY A 229 3.82 22.80 -4.27
C GLY A 229 3.47 21.32 -4.10
N GLN A 230 2.60 21.03 -3.12
CA GLN A 230 2.20 19.67 -2.78
C GLN A 230 1.48 18.96 -3.94
N GLY A 231 0.62 19.65 -4.67
CA GLY A 231 -0.15 19.06 -5.77
C GLY A 231 0.70 18.32 -6.81
N VAL A 232 1.79 18.95 -7.29
CA VAL A 232 2.68 18.28 -8.24
C VAL A 232 3.46 17.14 -7.58
N ARG A 233 3.83 17.26 -6.31
CA ARG A 233 4.52 16.20 -5.55
C ARG A 233 3.62 14.97 -5.38
N ASP A 234 2.35 15.16 -5.04
CA ASP A 234 1.39 14.08 -4.86
C ASP A 234 1.16 13.33 -6.17
N VAL A 235 0.91 14.04 -7.27
CA VAL A 235 0.69 13.42 -8.59
C VAL A 235 1.93 12.66 -9.08
N THR A 236 3.15 13.16 -8.82
CA THR A 236 4.39 12.55 -9.34
C THR A 236 5.08 11.61 -8.37
N ARG A 237 4.63 11.50 -7.14
CA ARG A 237 5.28 10.73 -6.06
C ARG A 237 5.61 9.29 -6.47
N ILE A 238 4.68 8.60 -7.12
CA ILE A 238 4.85 7.19 -7.52
C ILE A 238 5.70 7.02 -8.79
N ALA A 239 6.03 8.08 -9.51
CA ALA A 239 6.83 8.01 -10.74
C ALA A 239 8.26 7.51 -10.52
N GLY A 240 8.79 7.58 -9.29
CA GLY A 240 10.14 7.13 -8.92
C GLY A 240 10.28 5.61 -8.79
N SER A 241 9.75 4.84 -9.72
CA SER A 241 9.70 3.37 -9.69
C SER A 241 10.69 2.75 -10.68
N ASP A 242 11.00 1.44 -10.49
CA ASP A 242 11.90 0.69 -11.39
C ASP A 242 11.24 0.44 -12.76
N PRO A 243 11.79 0.99 -13.86
CA PRO A 243 11.22 0.82 -15.20
C PRO A 243 11.19 -0.63 -15.68
N ALA A 244 12.17 -1.46 -15.30
CA ALA A 244 12.24 -2.85 -15.73
C ALA A 244 11.09 -3.67 -15.13
N LEU A 245 10.82 -3.50 -13.83
CA LEU A 245 9.69 -4.14 -13.16
C LEU A 245 8.35 -3.66 -13.75
N TRP A 246 8.18 -2.34 -13.93
CA TRP A 246 6.92 -1.79 -14.43
C TRP A 246 6.63 -2.17 -15.88
N THR A 247 7.66 -2.33 -16.73
CA THR A 247 7.47 -2.85 -18.09
C THR A 247 6.87 -4.25 -18.09
N GLN A 248 7.28 -5.13 -17.16
CA GLN A 248 6.72 -6.48 -17.02
C GLN A 248 5.27 -6.42 -16.50
N ILE A 249 5.01 -5.62 -15.46
CA ILE A 249 3.66 -5.47 -14.89
C ILE A 249 2.67 -4.96 -15.94
N LEU A 250 3.02 -3.89 -16.64
CA LEU A 250 2.17 -3.29 -17.68
C LEU A 250 1.96 -4.24 -18.86
N GLY A 251 3.03 -4.95 -19.27
CA GLY A 251 2.93 -5.94 -20.34
C GLY A 251 2.00 -7.10 -19.99
N ALA A 252 2.05 -7.59 -18.77
CA ALA A 252 1.21 -8.70 -18.31
C ALA A 252 -0.27 -8.33 -18.14
N ASN A 253 -0.61 -7.03 -17.98
CA ASN A 253 -1.98 -6.52 -17.88
C ASN A 253 -2.33 -5.52 -19.00
N ALA A 254 -1.65 -5.61 -20.15
CA ALA A 254 -1.63 -4.59 -21.19
C ALA A 254 -3.01 -4.18 -21.70
N SER A 255 -3.90 -5.13 -21.99
CA SER A 255 -5.22 -4.83 -22.56
C SER A 255 -6.10 -4.00 -21.62
N ARG A 256 -6.09 -4.34 -20.31
CA ARG A 256 -6.89 -3.62 -19.31
C ARG A 256 -6.33 -2.23 -19.02
N VAL A 257 -5.00 -2.13 -18.92
CA VAL A 257 -4.34 -0.83 -18.75
C VAL A 257 -4.55 0.07 -19.95
N ALA A 258 -4.44 -0.46 -21.18
CA ALA A 258 -4.70 0.30 -22.41
C ALA A 258 -6.14 0.79 -22.49
N ALA A 259 -7.13 0.01 -22.02
CA ALA A 259 -8.53 0.45 -21.96
C ALA A 259 -8.69 1.68 -21.06
N VAL A 260 -8.20 1.64 -19.82
CA VAL A 260 -8.26 2.78 -18.88
C VAL A 260 -7.55 4.01 -19.42
N LEU A 261 -6.35 3.84 -19.99
CA LEU A 261 -5.60 4.96 -20.56
C LEU A 261 -6.26 5.54 -21.82
N SER A 262 -7.01 4.73 -22.59
CA SER A 262 -7.73 5.21 -23.76
C SER A 262 -8.93 6.07 -23.37
N GLU A 263 -9.66 5.73 -22.30
CA GLU A 263 -10.71 6.56 -21.74
C GLU A 263 -10.13 7.87 -21.20
N LEU A 264 -9.06 7.81 -20.40
CA LEU A 264 -8.38 9.01 -19.90
C LEU A 264 -7.89 9.92 -21.04
N ARG A 265 -7.37 9.35 -22.13
CA ARG A 265 -6.95 10.13 -23.30
C ARG A 265 -8.13 10.85 -23.94
N ALA A 266 -9.28 10.19 -24.11
CA ALA A 266 -10.45 10.83 -24.64
C ALA A 266 -10.98 11.98 -23.75
N ASP A 267 -10.89 11.82 -22.43
CA ASP A 267 -11.21 12.90 -21.48
C ASP A 267 -10.21 14.06 -21.59
N LEU A 268 -8.92 13.76 -21.72
CA LEU A 268 -7.88 14.77 -21.88
C LEU A 268 -8.04 15.54 -23.20
N ASP A 269 -8.35 14.85 -24.31
CA ASP A 269 -8.60 15.49 -25.61
C ASP A 269 -9.73 16.52 -25.48
N ARG A 270 -10.86 16.18 -24.81
CA ARG A 270 -11.97 17.12 -24.59
C ARG A 270 -11.55 18.36 -23.76
N VAL A 271 -10.70 18.17 -22.76
CA VAL A 271 -10.18 19.27 -21.96
C VAL A 271 -9.25 20.15 -22.79
N VAL A 272 -8.37 19.56 -23.60
CA VAL A 272 -7.48 20.31 -24.52
C VAL A 272 -8.27 21.12 -25.51
N ASP A 273 -9.26 20.53 -26.21
CA ASP A 273 -10.13 21.22 -27.16
C ASP A 273 -10.84 22.43 -26.51
N ALA A 274 -11.33 22.27 -25.27
CA ALA A 274 -11.97 23.34 -24.52
C ALA A 274 -11.00 24.46 -24.12
N LEU A 275 -9.73 24.15 -23.86
CA LEU A 275 -8.67 25.10 -23.54
C LEU A 275 -8.16 25.85 -24.80
N GLU A 276 -8.13 25.18 -25.95
CA GLU A 276 -7.75 25.79 -27.23
C GLU A 276 -8.81 26.78 -27.75
N ALA A 277 -10.07 26.60 -27.38
CA ALA A 277 -11.17 27.48 -27.74
C ALA A 277 -11.98 27.95 -26.49
N PRO A 278 -11.38 28.73 -25.57
CA PRO A 278 -11.97 29.02 -24.25
C PRO A 278 -13.27 29.84 -24.30
N ASP A 279 -13.48 30.61 -25.36
CA ASP A 279 -14.66 31.44 -25.56
C ASP A 279 -15.74 30.75 -26.43
N ALA A 280 -15.49 29.54 -26.94
CA ALA A 280 -16.48 28.79 -27.69
C ALA A 280 -17.64 28.35 -26.76
N PRO A 281 -18.88 28.29 -27.31
CA PRO A 281 -20.04 27.86 -26.57
C PRO A 281 -19.84 26.45 -25.97
N GLY A 282 -19.90 26.33 -24.63
CA GLY A 282 -19.76 25.07 -23.93
C GLY A 282 -18.38 24.75 -23.36
N SER A 283 -17.31 25.46 -23.78
CA SER A 283 -15.94 25.16 -23.29
C SER A 283 -15.81 25.27 -21.76
N ARG A 284 -16.34 26.33 -21.15
CA ARG A 284 -16.31 26.50 -19.67
C ARG A 284 -17.11 25.41 -18.95
N ARG A 285 -18.21 24.96 -19.55
CA ARG A 285 -19.01 23.84 -19.00
C ARG A 285 -18.21 22.54 -19.06
N THR A 286 -17.58 22.22 -20.19
CA THR A 286 -16.72 21.03 -20.31
C THR A 286 -15.63 21.00 -19.26
N LEU A 287 -14.95 22.10 -19.01
CA LEU A 287 -13.92 22.18 -17.96
C LEU A 287 -14.51 21.96 -16.57
N ALA A 288 -15.64 22.61 -16.25
CA ALA A 288 -16.30 22.46 -14.97
C ALA A 288 -16.80 21.01 -14.72
N GLU A 289 -17.41 20.39 -15.75
CA GLU A 289 -17.89 19.01 -15.69
C GLU A 289 -16.72 18.02 -15.54
N SER A 290 -15.58 18.27 -16.20
CA SER A 290 -14.39 17.41 -16.04
C SER A 290 -13.84 17.42 -14.62
N ILE A 291 -13.69 18.60 -14.01
CA ILE A 291 -13.25 18.74 -12.61
C ILE A 291 -14.28 18.15 -11.64
N GLY A 292 -15.58 18.46 -11.85
CA GLY A 292 -16.66 17.93 -11.01
C GLY A 292 -16.76 16.40 -11.05
N SER A 293 -16.54 15.79 -12.20
CA SER A 293 -16.49 14.33 -12.32
C SER A 293 -15.33 13.73 -11.54
N GLY A 294 -14.17 14.41 -11.52
CA GLY A 294 -13.02 14.03 -10.70
C GLY A 294 -13.35 14.04 -9.20
N ASN A 295 -14.04 15.08 -8.72
CA ASN A 295 -14.49 15.17 -7.32
C ASN A 295 -15.39 13.97 -6.96
N GLY A 296 -16.32 13.62 -7.85
CA GLY A 296 -17.18 12.44 -7.68
C GLY A 296 -16.38 11.13 -7.61
N GLY A 297 -15.27 11.04 -8.34
CA GLY A 297 -14.35 9.90 -8.29
C GLY A 297 -13.63 9.80 -6.93
N VAL A 298 -13.10 10.91 -6.44
CA VAL A 298 -12.43 10.98 -5.12
C VAL A 298 -13.36 10.61 -3.98
N ALA A 299 -14.61 11.07 -4.02
CA ALA A 299 -15.63 10.75 -3.01
C ALA A 299 -15.96 9.26 -2.90
N ARG A 300 -15.59 8.44 -3.89
CA ARG A 300 -15.76 6.97 -3.86
C ARG A 300 -14.59 6.23 -3.22
N LEU A 301 -13.48 6.88 -2.96
CA LEU A 301 -12.35 6.23 -2.28
C LEU A 301 -12.74 5.95 -0.82
N PRO A 302 -12.50 4.73 -0.31
CA PRO A 302 -12.84 4.40 1.06
C PRO A 302 -11.98 5.22 2.03
N GLY A 303 -12.63 5.93 2.96
CA GLY A 303 -11.97 6.60 4.08
C GLY A 303 -11.46 5.59 5.12
N LYS A 304 -10.85 6.10 6.21
CA LYS A 304 -10.22 5.33 7.30
C LYS A 304 -11.11 4.22 7.88
N HIS A 305 -12.43 4.39 7.83
CA HIS A 305 -13.41 3.42 8.35
C HIS A 305 -14.23 2.74 7.25
N GLY A 306 -13.80 2.78 5.97
CA GLY A 306 -14.51 2.18 4.84
C GLY A 306 -15.85 2.87 4.52
N GLN A 307 -16.14 4.03 5.11
CA GLN A 307 -17.35 4.81 4.86
C GLN A 307 -17.06 5.99 3.93
N GLN A 308 -18.03 6.36 3.10
CA GLN A 308 -18.02 7.61 2.32
C GLN A 308 -18.32 8.79 3.25
N THR A 309 -17.42 9.11 4.15
CA THR A 309 -17.58 10.23 5.06
C THR A 309 -16.84 11.42 4.46
N GLN A 310 -17.54 12.52 4.21
CA GLN A 310 -16.89 13.81 3.93
C GLN A 310 -16.22 14.25 5.22
N PHE A 311 -14.94 14.61 5.15
CA PHE A 311 -14.22 15.17 6.28
C PHE A 311 -14.06 16.67 6.08
N SER A 312 -14.12 17.41 7.17
CA SER A 312 -13.72 18.83 7.17
C SER A 312 -12.21 18.93 7.32
N SER A 313 -11.59 19.81 6.55
CA SER A 313 -10.17 20.12 6.65
C SER A 313 -9.94 21.43 7.39
N VAL A 314 -9.20 21.39 8.49
CA VAL A 314 -8.77 22.56 9.25
C VAL A 314 -7.28 22.78 9.02
N ILE A 315 -6.90 23.96 8.50
CA ILE A 315 -5.52 24.30 8.17
C ILE A 315 -4.94 25.17 9.29
N VAL A 316 -3.90 24.67 9.93
CA VAL A 316 -3.21 25.32 11.06
C VAL A 316 -1.79 25.68 10.65
N MET A 317 -1.39 26.94 10.93
CA MET A 317 0.02 27.36 10.78
C MET A 317 0.86 26.74 11.89
N VAL A 318 1.98 26.12 11.51
CA VAL A 318 2.92 25.50 12.43
C VAL A 318 4.33 26.05 12.17
N ASP A 319 4.97 26.58 13.20
CA ASP A 319 6.35 27.01 13.09
C ASP A 319 7.28 25.83 12.77
N ASP A 320 8.22 26.03 11.86
CA ASP A 320 9.22 25.00 11.50
C ASP A 320 10.33 24.91 12.58
N THR A 321 9.90 24.59 13.79
CA THR A 321 10.78 24.36 14.93
C THR A 321 10.49 23.03 15.60
N PRO A 322 11.51 22.36 16.17
CA PRO A 322 11.33 21.06 16.82
C PRO A 322 10.25 21.10 17.91
N GLY A 323 9.30 20.15 17.83
CA GLY A 323 8.26 19.97 18.83
C GLY A 323 6.92 20.66 18.52
N GLN A 324 6.84 21.62 17.61
CA GLN A 324 5.58 22.34 17.33
C GLN A 324 4.49 21.41 16.75
N LEU A 325 4.82 20.56 15.82
CA LEU A 325 3.87 19.57 15.31
C LEU A 325 3.40 18.61 16.41
N ALA A 326 4.32 18.13 17.26
CA ALA A 326 3.97 17.27 18.38
C ALA A 326 3.03 17.98 19.36
N ARG A 327 3.27 19.27 19.63
CA ARG A 327 2.38 20.12 20.45
C ARG A 327 0.98 20.21 19.83
N LEU A 328 0.87 20.50 18.54
CA LEU A 328 -0.43 20.57 17.84
C LEU A 328 -1.20 19.27 17.98
N LEU A 329 -0.57 18.12 17.70
CA LEU A 329 -1.22 16.82 17.79
C LEU A 329 -1.63 16.46 19.22
N THR A 330 -0.84 16.82 20.22
CA THR A 330 -1.16 16.62 21.64
C THR A 330 -2.40 17.45 22.02
N GLU A 331 -2.42 18.73 21.65
CA GLU A 331 -3.52 19.62 21.99
C GLU A 331 -4.82 19.24 21.26
N ILE A 332 -4.79 18.75 20.02
CA ILE A 332 -5.95 18.18 19.33
C ILE A 332 -6.49 16.97 20.10
N GLY A 333 -5.60 16.09 20.58
CA GLY A 333 -5.99 14.95 21.42
C GLY A 333 -6.63 15.37 22.75
N GLU A 334 -6.10 16.42 23.40
CA GLU A 334 -6.69 16.99 24.64
C GLU A 334 -8.06 17.64 24.41
N ILE A 335 -8.27 18.26 23.25
CA ILE A 335 -9.58 18.76 22.83
C ILE A 335 -10.59 17.61 22.66
N GLY A 336 -10.10 16.38 22.49
CA GLY A 336 -10.91 15.17 22.30
C GLY A 336 -11.40 15.01 20.85
N VAL A 337 -10.66 15.55 19.89
CA VAL A 337 -10.94 15.41 18.44
C VAL A 337 -10.06 14.29 17.89
N ASN A 338 -10.70 13.34 17.19
CA ASN A 338 -9.97 12.27 16.48
C ASN A 338 -9.56 12.74 15.09
N LEU A 339 -8.30 12.46 14.73
CA LEU A 339 -7.76 12.77 13.41
C LEU A 339 -8.10 11.66 12.41
N GLU A 340 -8.60 12.05 11.24
CA GLU A 340 -8.84 11.14 10.12
C GLU A 340 -7.66 11.12 9.14
N ASP A 341 -7.11 12.30 8.83
CA ASP A 341 -5.90 12.46 8.00
C ASP A 341 -5.09 13.68 8.48
N LEU A 342 -3.80 13.69 8.14
CA LEU A 342 -2.89 14.80 8.41
C LEU A 342 -1.97 14.99 7.22
N ARG A 343 -1.95 16.21 6.68
CA ARG A 343 -1.02 16.61 5.63
C ARG A 343 -0.19 17.78 6.10
N LEU A 344 1.07 17.80 5.68
CA LEU A 344 1.99 18.87 6.00
C LEU A 344 2.50 19.50 4.70
N GLU A 345 2.34 20.80 4.58
CA GLU A 345 2.87 21.57 3.47
C GLU A 345 3.99 22.51 3.96
N HIS A 346 5.10 22.48 3.24
CA HIS A 346 6.21 23.39 3.46
C HIS A 346 6.59 24.06 2.13
N SER A 347 6.60 25.38 2.13
CA SER A 347 7.17 26.14 1.00
C SER A 347 8.68 26.20 1.11
N PRO A 348 9.44 26.05 0.02
CA PRO A 348 10.90 26.18 0.04
C PRO A 348 11.34 27.49 0.68
N GLY A 349 12.15 27.43 1.74
CA GLY A 349 12.65 28.59 2.46
C GLY A 349 11.69 29.27 3.44
N ALA A 350 10.48 28.74 3.62
CA ALA A 350 9.56 29.24 4.65
C ALA A 350 9.94 28.66 6.04
N GLN A 351 9.85 29.51 7.06
CA GLN A 351 10.01 29.10 8.48
C GLN A 351 8.70 28.65 9.10
N LEU A 352 7.67 28.48 8.28
CA LEU A 352 6.33 28.08 8.66
C LEU A 352 5.87 26.93 7.77
N GLY A 353 5.23 25.93 8.37
CA GLY A 353 4.49 24.88 7.69
C GLY A 353 2.97 25.07 7.85
N LEU A 354 2.21 24.47 6.97
CA LEU A 354 0.76 24.35 7.10
C LEU A 354 0.43 22.88 7.43
N ALA A 355 -0.26 22.66 8.54
CA ALA A 355 -0.81 21.36 8.90
C ALA A 355 -2.30 21.34 8.53
N GLU A 356 -2.66 20.60 7.49
CA GLU A 356 -4.04 20.31 7.14
C GLU A 356 -4.49 19.07 7.94
N VAL A 357 -5.47 19.27 8.80
CA VAL A 357 -6.02 18.27 9.70
C VAL A 357 -7.42 17.91 9.24
N SER A 358 -7.63 16.66 8.82
CA SER A 358 -8.96 16.17 8.45
C SER A 358 -9.67 15.56 9.66
N ILE A 359 -10.90 15.96 9.88
CA ILE A 359 -11.76 15.57 11.02
C ILE A 359 -13.20 15.34 10.57
N VAL A 360 -14.02 14.73 11.41
CA VAL A 360 -15.47 14.65 11.15
C VAL A 360 -16.09 16.06 11.21
N PRO A 361 -17.02 16.41 10.29
CA PRO A 361 -17.55 17.77 10.15
C PRO A 361 -18.15 18.35 11.44
N GLU A 362 -18.76 17.50 12.26
CA GLU A 362 -19.42 17.91 13.51
C GLU A 362 -18.44 18.44 14.56
N GLN A 363 -17.15 18.25 14.38
CA GLN A 363 -16.10 18.68 15.32
C GLN A 363 -15.32 19.91 14.84
N GLU A 364 -15.61 20.43 13.65
CA GLU A 364 -14.90 21.55 13.02
C GLU A 364 -14.91 22.80 13.87
N ASP A 365 -16.11 23.33 14.18
CA ASP A 365 -16.26 24.57 14.95
C ASP A 365 -15.59 24.48 16.32
N ARG A 366 -15.69 23.32 16.97
CA ARG A 366 -15.06 23.07 18.27
C ARG A 366 -13.53 23.08 18.13
N LEU A 367 -12.98 22.39 17.14
CA LEU A 367 -11.53 22.32 16.95
C LEU A 367 -10.95 23.69 16.63
N VAL A 368 -11.56 24.45 15.72
CA VAL A 368 -11.12 25.81 15.35
C VAL A 368 -11.10 26.71 16.58
N THR A 369 -12.22 26.78 17.33
CA THR A 369 -12.35 27.64 18.52
C THR A 369 -11.30 27.30 19.58
N GLU A 370 -11.09 26.02 19.86
CA GLU A 370 -10.16 25.58 20.90
C GLU A 370 -8.70 25.77 20.50
N LEU A 371 -8.35 25.56 19.23
CA LEU A 371 -6.99 25.80 18.72
C LEU A 371 -6.65 27.31 18.75
N GLU A 372 -7.54 28.18 18.31
CA GLU A 372 -7.36 29.62 18.40
C GLU A 372 -7.21 30.09 19.84
N ALA A 373 -8.03 29.57 20.77
CA ALA A 373 -7.91 29.86 22.20
C ALA A 373 -6.56 29.44 22.81
N ARG A 374 -5.90 28.42 22.26
CA ARG A 374 -4.56 27.95 22.63
C ARG A 374 -3.42 28.66 21.89
N GLY A 375 -3.76 29.65 21.06
CA GLY A 375 -2.80 30.51 20.36
C GLY A 375 -2.33 29.97 19.01
N TRP A 376 -3.03 29.00 18.43
CA TRP A 376 -2.78 28.58 17.07
C TRP A 376 -3.42 29.53 16.06
N THR A 377 -2.78 29.71 14.92
CA THR A 377 -3.36 30.44 13.80
C THR A 377 -4.02 29.45 12.85
N VAL A 378 -5.36 29.45 12.81
CA VAL A 378 -6.13 28.70 11.82
C VAL A 378 -6.30 29.58 10.59
N VAL A 379 -5.84 29.12 9.42
CA VAL A 379 -5.86 29.88 8.16
C VAL A 379 -6.97 29.47 7.21
N GLY A 380 -7.68 28.38 7.49
CA GLY A 380 -8.83 27.91 6.74
C GLY A 380 -9.49 26.71 7.39
N ALA A 381 -10.82 26.61 7.20
CA ALA A 381 -11.60 25.43 7.50
C ALA A 381 -12.58 25.19 6.32
N PHE A 382 -12.63 23.97 5.80
CA PHE A 382 -13.39 23.63 4.60
C PHE A 382 -14.05 22.26 4.80
N ALA A 383 -15.38 22.22 4.60
CA ALA A 383 -16.20 21.01 4.60
C ALA A 383 -16.34 20.39 3.20
#